data_61a0519ee749a82e10b6b2a7562730f4
#
_entry.id   61a0519ee749a82e10b6b2a7562730f4
#
_cell.length_a   1.000
_cell.length_b   1.000
_cell.length_c   1.000
_cell.angle_alpha   90.00
_cell.angle_beta   90.00
_cell.angle_gamma   90.00
#
_symmetry.space_group_name_H-M   'P 1'
#
loop_
_entity.id
_entity.type
_entity.pdbx_description
1 polymer ?
#
loop_
_entity_poly.entity_id
_entity_poly.type
_entity_poly.pdbx_seq_one_letter_code
_entity_poly.pdbx_strand_id
1 'polypeptide(L)'
;VAAEWPVSETFTGKLYALLAEKNVPDSLSAKPIKGIQPLDIPRIFTISESAHRIHNPFTPEKYAALGRVLRMKAGTRILDLGSGSGEMLCTWARDHGIRGIGVDMSALFSEQAKLRAEELGVADCVTFIHQDAAGYVAEEKCDIAACVGATWIAGGVAGTIELLSKSLKPGGMLLIGEPYWRQVPATEEIAQACGASSLADFLTLADLVSSYDALGYDLVEMVLADQEGWDRYEAAKWLTMRRWLEENPDDEFVPEVRAELTMAPKRHTTYTREYFGWGVFALIKR
;
A
#
# COMPACT_ATOMS: atom_id res chain seq x y z
N VAL A 1 33.16 3.77 -11.15
CA VAL A 1 33.46 2.98 -9.96
C VAL A 1 32.10 2.69 -9.34
N ALA A 2 31.54 1.51 -9.64
CA ALA A 2 30.31 1.02 -9.01
C ALA A 2 30.63 0.81 -7.52
N ALA A 3 29.92 1.51 -6.65
CA ALA A 3 29.98 1.23 -5.23
C ALA A 3 29.37 -0.17 -5.01
N GLU A 4 30.14 -1.09 -4.48
CA GLU A 4 29.61 -2.39 -4.03
C GLU A 4 28.65 -2.14 -2.85
N TRP A 5 27.39 -2.35 -3.09
CA TRP A 5 26.34 -2.24 -2.09
C TRP A 5 26.13 -3.62 -1.45
N PRO A 6 26.05 -3.73 -0.13
CA PRO A 6 25.61 -4.98 0.49
C PRO A 6 24.15 -5.25 0.12
N VAL A 7 23.93 -6.19 -0.77
CA VAL A 7 22.65 -6.56 -1.40
C VAL A 7 21.61 -7.12 -0.41
N SER A 8 21.98 -7.42 0.84
CA SER A 8 21.14 -8.19 1.77
C SER A 8 20.15 -7.38 2.61
N GLU A 9 20.07 -6.06 2.47
CA GLU A 9 19.35 -5.22 3.45
C GLU A 9 18.54 -4.06 2.88
N THR A 10 17.90 -4.19 1.71
CA THR A 10 16.98 -3.15 1.25
C THR A 10 15.66 -3.20 2.03
N PHE A 11 15.18 -2.03 2.44
CA PHE A 11 13.98 -1.86 3.25
C PHE A 11 12.73 -2.52 2.64
N THR A 12 12.49 -2.30 1.34
CA THR A 12 11.33 -2.85 0.64
C THR A 12 11.45 -4.38 0.49
N GLY A 13 12.66 -4.90 0.23
CA GLY A 13 12.91 -6.34 0.18
C GLY A 13 12.67 -7.00 1.54
N LYS A 14 13.08 -6.38 2.66
CA LYS A 14 12.76 -6.86 4.02
C LYS A 14 11.26 -6.81 4.30
N LEU A 15 10.56 -5.79 3.86
CA LEU A 15 9.10 -5.67 4.04
C LEU A 15 8.39 -6.79 3.26
N TYR A 16 8.69 -6.98 1.97
CA TYR A 16 8.09 -8.04 1.17
C TYR A 16 8.50 -9.43 1.65
N ALA A 17 9.75 -9.65 2.06
CA ALA A 17 10.21 -10.93 2.61
C ALA A 17 9.54 -11.26 3.96
N LEU A 18 9.47 -10.30 4.90
CA LEU A 18 8.77 -10.47 6.18
C LEU A 18 7.27 -10.72 6.01
N LEU A 19 6.65 -10.11 5.01
CA LEU A 19 5.24 -10.28 4.70
C LEU A 19 4.97 -11.59 3.92
N ALA A 20 5.92 -12.04 3.07
CA ALA A 20 5.83 -13.33 2.38
C ALA A 20 6.07 -14.54 3.32
N GLU A 21 6.91 -14.41 4.34
CA GLU A 21 7.16 -15.47 5.33
C GLU A 21 5.93 -15.83 6.18
N LYS A 22 4.94 -14.94 6.30
CA LYS A 22 3.67 -15.23 6.99
C LYS A 22 2.80 -16.30 6.33
N ASN A 23 3.12 -16.73 5.11
CA ASN A 23 2.43 -17.82 4.40
C ASN A 23 3.05 -19.21 4.58
N VAL A 24 3.97 -19.42 5.56
CA VAL A 24 4.53 -20.73 5.88
C VAL A 24 3.61 -21.45 6.88
N PRO A 25 3.30 -22.76 6.66
CA PRO A 25 2.39 -23.51 7.54
C PRO A 25 2.92 -23.62 8.98
N ASP A 26 2.01 -23.67 9.92
CA ASP A 26 2.12 -23.63 11.41
C ASP A 26 3.09 -24.63 12.09
N SER A 27 4.03 -25.26 11.40
CA SER A 27 4.89 -26.31 11.99
C SER A 27 6.26 -25.82 12.50
N LEU A 28 6.59 -24.53 12.39
CA LEU A 28 7.85 -23.97 12.92
C LEU A 28 7.58 -22.64 13.64
N SER A 29 6.86 -22.70 14.78
CA SER A 29 6.65 -21.53 15.63
C SER A 29 7.92 -21.18 16.40
N ALA A 30 8.62 -20.13 15.97
CA ALA A 30 9.55 -19.43 16.83
C ALA A 30 8.77 -18.73 17.95
N LYS A 31 9.24 -18.85 19.21
CA LYS A 31 8.61 -18.23 20.39
C LYS A 31 8.49 -16.71 20.20
N PRO A 32 7.32 -16.10 20.54
CA PRO A 32 7.14 -14.67 20.41
C PRO A 32 8.16 -13.89 21.24
N ILE A 33 8.82 -12.93 20.61
CA ILE A 33 9.68 -11.95 21.28
C ILE A 33 8.78 -11.04 22.12
N LYS A 34 9.05 -10.94 23.41
CA LYS A 34 8.26 -10.17 24.37
C LYS A 34 8.22 -8.69 23.96
N GLY A 35 7.05 -8.18 23.54
CA GLY A 35 6.82 -6.75 23.28
C GLY A 35 6.36 -6.39 21.87
N ILE A 36 6.36 -7.32 20.90
CA ILE A 36 5.79 -7.08 19.58
C ILE A 36 4.36 -7.61 19.60
N GLN A 37 3.39 -6.72 19.43
CA GLN A 37 2.02 -7.13 19.15
C GLN A 37 2.05 -7.90 17.81
N PRO A 38 1.44 -9.10 17.72
CA PRO A 38 1.52 -9.93 16.51
C PRO A 38 0.84 -9.34 15.26
N LEU A 39 0.29 -8.13 15.36
CA LEU A 39 -0.40 -7.37 14.34
C LEU A 39 0.19 -5.96 14.28
N ASP A 40 1.34 -5.79 13.62
CA ASP A 40 1.85 -4.47 13.28
C ASP A 40 2.84 -4.57 12.11
N ILE A 41 3.05 -3.44 11.43
CA ILE A 41 4.01 -3.28 10.34
C ILE A 41 5.43 -3.05 10.90
N PRO A 42 6.49 -3.28 10.11
CA PRO A 42 7.85 -3.02 10.56
C PRO A 42 8.03 -1.59 11.07
N ARG A 43 8.73 -1.44 12.20
CA ARG A 43 8.91 -0.15 12.89
C ARG A 43 9.48 0.95 12.00
N ILE A 44 10.42 0.63 11.12
CA ILE A 44 10.99 1.60 10.17
C ILE A 44 9.91 2.16 9.22
N PHE A 45 8.98 1.30 8.76
CA PHE A 45 7.86 1.75 7.92
C PHE A 45 6.90 2.63 8.73
N THR A 46 6.56 2.22 9.95
CA THR A 46 5.76 3.05 10.87
C THR A 46 6.37 4.44 11.05
N ILE A 47 7.69 4.53 11.28
CA ILE A 47 8.40 5.80 11.46
C ILE A 47 8.35 6.62 10.16
N SER A 48 8.76 6.05 9.04
CA SER A 48 8.89 6.79 7.77
C SER A 48 7.55 7.28 7.23
N GLU A 49 6.48 6.53 7.46
CA GLU A 49 5.13 6.82 6.96
C GLU A 49 4.23 7.55 7.99
N SER A 50 4.70 7.77 9.22
CA SER A 50 3.89 8.30 10.32
C SER A 50 3.23 9.66 10.03
N ALA A 51 3.83 10.49 9.17
CA ALA A 51 3.31 11.78 8.78
C ALA A 51 2.52 11.76 7.45
N HIS A 52 2.41 10.60 6.79
CA HIS A 52 1.67 10.48 5.55
C HIS A 52 0.17 10.29 5.80
N ARG A 53 -0.65 10.97 4.99
CA ARG A 53 -2.09 10.69 4.89
C ARG A 53 -2.39 9.62 3.84
N ILE A 54 -1.53 9.53 2.83
CA ILE A 54 -1.62 8.59 1.70
C ILE A 54 -0.33 7.79 1.67
N HIS A 55 -0.41 6.48 1.85
CA HIS A 55 0.73 5.56 1.96
C HIS A 55 1.13 4.96 0.59
N ASN A 56 1.07 5.78 -0.44
CA ASN A 56 1.46 5.44 -1.80
C ASN A 56 1.70 6.75 -2.60
N PRO A 57 2.26 6.72 -3.81
CA PRO A 57 2.61 7.92 -4.57
C PRO A 57 1.43 8.68 -5.20
N PHE A 58 0.19 8.44 -4.79
CA PHE A 58 -0.93 9.28 -5.19
C PHE A 58 -0.93 10.61 -4.44
N THR A 59 -1.36 11.64 -5.14
CA THR A 59 -1.71 12.92 -4.53
C THR A 59 -3.20 12.95 -4.16
N PRO A 60 -3.63 13.87 -3.26
CA PRO A 60 -5.05 14.07 -2.99
C PRO A 60 -5.89 14.32 -4.25
N GLU A 61 -5.32 15.04 -5.24
CA GLU A 61 -5.99 15.34 -6.51
C GLU A 61 -6.23 14.09 -7.35
N LYS A 62 -5.29 13.11 -7.30
CA LYS A 62 -5.46 11.81 -7.99
C LYS A 62 -6.53 10.96 -7.33
N TYR A 63 -6.63 10.93 -6.00
CA TYR A 63 -7.74 10.28 -5.30
C TYR A 63 -9.08 10.96 -5.61
N ALA A 64 -9.11 12.30 -5.64
CA ALA A 64 -10.30 13.04 -6.02
C ALA A 64 -10.69 12.79 -7.49
N ALA A 65 -9.72 12.69 -8.40
CA ALA A 65 -9.96 12.36 -9.81
C ALA A 65 -10.54 10.94 -9.94
N LEU A 66 -9.94 9.95 -9.27
CA LEU A 66 -10.44 8.58 -9.24
C LEU A 66 -11.89 8.54 -8.71
N GLY A 67 -12.18 9.18 -7.58
CA GLY A 67 -13.52 9.24 -7.01
C GLY A 67 -14.56 9.83 -7.97
N ARG A 68 -14.20 10.86 -8.75
CA ARG A 68 -15.10 11.46 -9.75
C ARG A 68 -15.38 10.55 -10.94
N VAL A 69 -14.34 9.88 -11.48
CA VAL A 69 -14.51 9.03 -12.67
C VAL A 69 -15.29 7.75 -12.37
N LEU A 70 -15.22 7.25 -11.15
CA LEU A 70 -16.00 6.08 -10.72
C LEU A 70 -17.51 6.37 -10.58
N ARG A 71 -17.92 7.63 -10.60
CA ARG A 71 -19.34 8.06 -10.56
C ARG A 71 -20.13 7.43 -9.42
N MET A 72 -19.51 7.35 -8.24
CA MET A 72 -20.14 6.79 -7.06
C MET A 72 -21.41 7.56 -6.67
N LYS A 73 -22.39 6.84 -6.16
CA LYS A 73 -23.65 7.42 -5.64
C LYS A 73 -23.59 7.50 -4.12
N ALA A 74 -24.33 8.41 -3.54
CA ALA A 74 -24.51 8.43 -2.09
C ALA A 74 -25.04 7.06 -1.60
N GLY A 75 -24.42 6.55 -0.53
CA GLY A 75 -24.70 5.23 0.01
C GLY A 75 -23.93 4.08 -0.68
N THR A 76 -23.12 4.33 -1.74
CA THR A 76 -22.18 3.31 -2.28
C THR A 76 -21.35 2.74 -1.14
N ARG A 77 -21.31 1.40 -1.01
CA ARG A 77 -20.57 0.69 0.03
C ARG A 77 -19.20 0.28 -0.48
N ILE A 78 -18.16 0.63 0.26
CA ILE A 78 -16.77 0.34 -0.10
C ILE A 78 -16.10 -0.45 1.03
N LEU A 79 -15.41 -1.53 0.67
CA LEU A 79 -14.44 -2.21 1.52
C LEU A 79 -13.03 -1.82 1.03
N ASP A 80 -12.13 -1.49 1.96
CA ASP A 80 -10.73 -1.18 1.66
C ASP A 80 -9.81 -2.03 2.55
N LEU A 81 -9.11 -2.99 1.96
CA LEU A 81 -8.16 -3.87 2.64
C LEU A 81 -6.74 -3.29 2.55
N GLY A 82 -6.10 -3.04 3.70
CA GLY A 82 -4.88 -2.23 3.78
C GLY A 82 -5.18 -0.74 3.67
N SER A 83 -6.19 -0.26 4.41
CA SER A 83 -6.72 1.09 4.26
C SER A 83 -5.80 2.21 4.75
N GLY A 84 -4.69 1.87 5.42
CA GLY A 84 -3.74 2.85 5.98
C GLY A 84 -4.42 3.89 6.86
N SER A 85 -4.03 5.16 6.71
CA SER A 85 -4.62 6.29 7.45
C SER A 85 -5.99 6.75 6.91
N GLY A 86 -6.66 5.95 6.09
CA GLY A 86 -8.07 6.10 5.71
C GLY A 86 -8.41 7.27 4.79
N GLU A 87 -7.42 7.95 4.18
CA GLU A 87 -7.65 9.17 3.40
C GLU A 87 -8.62 8.95 2.24
N MET A 88 -8.51 7.81 1.52
CA MET A 88 -9.41 7.49 0.42
C MET A 88 -10.87 7.40 0.89
N LEU A 89 -11.15 6.59 1.91
CA LEU A 89 -12.52 6.39 2.40
C LEU A 89 -13.08 7.67 3.03
N CYS A 90 -12.29 8.40 3.83
CA CYS A 90 -12.74 9.62 4.49
C CYS A 90 -13.08 10.75 3.49
N THR A 91 -12.20 10.96 2.50
CA THR A 91 -12.45 12.00 1.48
C THR A 91 -13.59 11.62 0.55
N TRP A 92 -13.74 10.35 0.18
CA TRP A 92 -14.85 9.91 -0.65
C TRP A 92 -16.19 9.88 0.12
N ALA A 93 -16.18 9.64 1.45
CA ALA A 93 -17.38 9.80 2.27
C ALA A 93 -17.84 11.24 2.31
N ARG A 94 -16.92 12.20 2.49
CA ARG A 94 -17.22 13.63 2.46
C ARG A 94 -17.72 14.09 1.07
N ASP A 95 -17.03 13.68 0.00
CA ASP A 95 -17.24 14.24 -1.36
C ASP A 95 -18.35 13.55 -2.12
N HIS A 96 -18.59 12.25 -1.87
CA HIS A 96 -19.53 11.42 -2.61
C HIS A 96 -20.61 10.76 -1.73
N GLY A 97 -20.54 10.91 -0.41
CA GLY A 97 -21.53 10.33 0.52
C GLY A 97 -21.49 8.80 0.56
N ILE A 98 -20.31 8.18 0.36
CA ILE A 98 -20.14 6.71 0.43
C ILE A 98 -20.22 6.22 1.88
N ARG A 99 -20.39 4.91 2.05
CA ARG A 99 -20.18 4.21 3.31
C ARG A 99 -18.98 3.27 3.15
N GLY A 100 -18.01 3.35 4.08
CA GLY A 100 -16.75 2.62 3.97
C GLY A 100 -16.42 1.77 5.19
N ILE A 101 -15.79 0.62 4.93
CA ILE A 101 -15.08 -0.18 5.94
C ILE A 101 -13.63 -0.26 5.50
N GLY A 102 -12.71 0.24 6.34
CA GLY A 102 -11.27 0.10 6.17
C GLY A 102 -10.73 -0.92 7.16
N VAL A 103 -9.86 -1.81 6.70
CA VAL A 103 -9.18 -2.80 7.54
C VAL A 103 -7.69 -2.62 7.37
N ASP A 104 -6.98 -2.41 8.48
CA ASP A 104 -5.52 -2.25 8.46
C ASP A 104 -4.89 -2.90 9.69
N MET A 105 -3.68 -3.46 9.51
CA MET A 105 -2.95 -4.11 10.58
C MET A 105 -2.13 -3.15 11.45
N SER A 106 -1.93 -1.90 11.01
CA SER A 106 -1.21 -0.88 11.78
C SER A 106 -2.12 -0.21 12.79
N ALA A 107 -1.76 -0.29 14.08
CA ALA A 107 -2.46 0.41 15.14
C ALA A 107 -2.41 1.93 14.94
N LEU A 108 -1.23 2.46 14.56
CA LEU A 108 -1.03 3.88 14.31
C LEU A 108 -1.93 4.38 13.19
N PHE A 109 -1.93 3.70 12.06
CA PHE A 109 -2.70 4.14 10.88
C PHE A 109 -4.20 4.00 11.10
N SER A 110 -4.64 2.93 11.78
CA SER A 110 -6.05 2.77 12.16
C SER A 110 -6.54 3.90 13.08
N GLU A 111 -5.70 4.36 13.99
CA GLU A 111 -6.06 5.50 14.86
C GLU A 111 -6.07 6.82 14.07
N GLN A 112 -5.08 7.05 13.22
CA GLN A 112 -5.05 8.21 12.31
C GLN A 112 -6.27 8.24 11.39
N ALA A 113 -6.73 7.09 10.90
CA ALA A 113 -7.92 6.98 10.07
C ALA A 113 -9.20 7.40 10.80
N LYS A 114 -9.36 7.00 12.08
CA LYS A 114 -10.48 7.40 12.92
C LYS A 114 -10.48 8.92 13.18
N LEU A 115 -9.31 9.46 13.56
CA LEU A 115 -9.14 10.90 13.74
C LEU A 115 -9.45 11.68 12.45
N ARG A 116 -9.05 11.14 11.29
CA ARG A 116 -9.36 11.75 10.00
C ARG A 116 -10.86 11.74 9.69
N ALA A 117 -11.56 10.68 10.04
CA ALA A 117 -13.01 10.61 9.88
C ALA A 117 -13.73 11.66 10.75
N GLU A 118 -13.27 11.87 11.98
CA GLU A 118 -13.76 12.91 12.87
C GLU A 118 -13.48 14.31 12.32
N GLU A 119 -12.23 14.57 11.88
CA GLU A 119 -11.78 15.83 11.29
C GLU A 119 -12.64 16.25 10.08
N LEU A 120 -13.04 15.30 9.26
CA LEU A 120 -13.87 15.54 8.07
C LEU A 120 -15.39 15.45 8.33
N GLY A 121 -15.81 15.14 9.57
CA GLY A 121 -17.22 15.01 9.94
C GLY A 121 -17.92 13.81 9.26
N VAL A 122 -17.19 12.71 9.02
CA VAL A 122 -17.69 11.51 8.33
C VAL A 122 -17.60 10.23 9.17
N ALA A 123 -17.38 10.36 10.49
CA ALA A 123 -17.22 9.22 11.40
C ALA A 123 -18.45 8.28 11.41
N ASP A 124 -19.65 8.78 11.12
CA ASP A 124 -20.87 7.98 10.99
C ASP A 124 -20.97 7.24 9.63
N CYS A 125 -20.09 7.56 8.68
CA CYS A 125 -20.10 7.00 7.33
C CYS A 125 -19.02 5.95 7.11
N VAL A 126 -17.91 6.01 7.87
CA VAL A 126 -16.76 5.11 7.71
C VAL A 126 -16.39 4.44 9.02
N THR A 127 -15.97 3.18 8.94
CA THR A 127 -15.51 2.40 10.08
C THR A 127 -14.11 1.87 9.79
N PHE A 128 -13.19 2.02 10.75
CA PHE A 128 -11.83 1.50 10.64
C PHE A 128 -11.58 0.41 11.68
N ILE A 129 -11.14 -0.76 11.20
CA ILE A 129 -10.91 -1.97 11.98
C ILE A 129 -9.41 -2.23 12.01
N HIS A 130 -8.82 -2.21 13.22
CA HIS A 130 -7.44 -2.64 13.42
C HIS A 130 -7.39 -4.17 13.44
N GLN A 131 -7.06 -4.77 12.29
CA GLN A 131 -7.04 -6.22 12.11
C GLN A 131 -6.16 -6.59 10.90
N ASP A 132 -5.62 -7.82 10.88
CA ASP A 132 -5.01 -8.35 9.66
C ASP A 132 -6.05 -8.45 8.55
N ALA A 133 -5.77 -7.81 7.42
CA ALA A 133 -6.64 -7.82 6.25
C ALA A 133 -6.56 -9.13 5.45
N ALA A 134 -5.53 -9.96 5.71
CA ALA A 134 -5.38 -11.27 5.08
C ALA A 134 -6.58 -12.18 5.44
N GLY A 135 -7.35 -12.57 4.42
CA GLY A 135 -8.54 -13.40 4.60
C GLY A 135 -9.79 -12.68 5.11
N TYR A 136 -9.76 -11.37 5.33
CA TYR A 136 -10.96 -10.63 5.75
C TYR A 136 -12.03 -10.64 4.66
N VAL A 137 -13.26 -10.96 5.06
CA VAL A 137 -14.44 -10.91 4.20
C VAL A 137 -15.53 -10.12 4.93
N ALA A 138 -16.08 -9.10 4.25
CA ALA A 138 -17.14 -8.29 4.83
C ALA A 138 -18.42 -9.09 5.03
N GLU A 139 -19.12 -8.89 6.16
CA GLU A 139 -20.41 -9.54 6.45
C GLU A 139 -21.46 -9.17 5.41
N GLU A 140 -21.49 -7.92 5.00
CA GLU A 140 -22.38 -7.42 3.96
C GLU A 140 -21.61 -7.10 2.69
N LYS A 141 -22.14 -7.55 1.55
CA LYS A 141 -21.54 -7.30 0.24
C LYS A 141 -21.46 -5.80 -0.07
N CYS A 142 -20.34 -5.39 -0.66
CA CYS A 142 -20.07 -4.02 -1.07
C CYS A 142 -20.22 -3.81 -2.58
N ASP A 143 -20.34 -2.56 -2.98
CA ASP A 143 -20.40 -2.14 -4.39
C ASP A 143 -18.99 -2.05 -4.98
N ILE A 144 -18.02 -1.65 -4.14
CA ILE A 144 -16.60 -1.55 -4.49
C ILE A 144 -15.79 -2.25 -3.41
N ALA A 145 -14.84 -3.10 -3.82
CA ALA A 145 -13.85 -3.68 -2.94
C ALA A 145 -12.44 -3.28 -3.41
N ALA A 146 -11.65 -2.71 -2.50
CA ALA A 146 -10.36 -2.11 -2.78
C ALA A 146 -9.23 -2.78 -1.99
N CYS A 147 -8.06 -2.85 -2.60
CA CYS A 147 -6.77 -3.03 -1.95
C CYS A 147 -5.75 -2.16 -2.68
N VAL A 148 -5.36 -1.04 -2.07
CA VAL A 148 -4.60 0.01 -2.74
C VAL A 148 -3.19 0.09 -2.18
N GLY A 149 -2.30 -0.79 -2.70
CA GLY A 149 -0.89 -0.86 -2.31
C GLY A 149 -0.57 -1.92 -1.24
N ALA A 150 -1.44 -2.92 -1.05
CA ALA A 150 -1.22 -4.00 -0.09
C ALA A 150 -1.56 -5.40 -0.66
N THR A 151 -1.38 -5.63 -1.95
CA THR A 151 -1.75 -6.89 -2.62
C THR A 151 -0.99 -8.13 -2.10
N TRP A 152 0.13 -7.92 -1.40
CA TRP A 152 0.84 -8.96 -0.66
C TRP A 152 -0.01 -9.69 0.38
N ILE A 153 -1.09 -9.08 0.91
CA ILE A 153 -1.99 -9.69 1.93
C ILE A 153 -2.61 -11.02 1.48
N ALA A 154 -2.70 -11.25 0.18
CA ALA A 154 -3.26 -12.47 -0.38
C ALA A 154 -2.33 -13.11 -1.43
N GLY A 155 -1.02 -12.88 -1.31
CA GLY A 155 -0.01 -13.50 -2.18
C GLY A 155 0.05 -12.87 -3.58
N GLY A 156 -0.23 -11.57 -3.69
CA GLY A 156 -0.16 -10.79 -4.93
C GLY A 156 -1.52 -10.50 -5.55
N VAL A 157 -1.50 -9.93 -6.74
CA VAL A 157 -2.69 -9.39 -7.44
C VAL A 157 -3.79 -10.43 -7.61
N ALA A 158 -3.48 -11.61 -8.11
CA ALA A 158 -4.50 -12.65 -8.38
C ALA A 158 -5.21 -13.11 -7.10
N GLY A 159 -4.47 -13.41 -6.04
CA GLY A 159 -5.04 -13.79 -4.76
C GLY A 159 -5.84 -12.67 -4.11
N THR A 160 -5.39 -11.42 -4.27
CA THR A 160 -6.11 -10.24 -3.77
C THR A 160 -7.43 -10.04 -4.51
N ILE A 161 -7.47 -10.20 -5.81
CA ILE A 161 -8.71 -10.17 -6.62
C ILE A 161 -9.68 -11.27 -6.13
N GLU A 162 -9.19 -12.49 -5.89
CA GLU A 162 -10.01 -13.57 -5.35
C GLU A 162 -10.58 -13.23 -3.96
N LEU A 163 -9.74 -12.70 -3.05
CA LEU A 163 -10.14 -12.30 -1.71
C LEU A 163 -11.23 -11.23 -1.74
N LEU A 164 -10.98 -10.13 -2.46
CA LEU A 164 -11.91 -9.00 -2.58
C LEU A 164 -13.25 -9.41 -3.21
N SER A 165 -13.21 -10.31 -4.20
CA SER A 165 -14.43 -10.81 -4.86
C SER A 165 -15.39 -11.50 -3.90
N LYS A 166 -14.88 -12.06 -2.79
CA LYS A 166 -15.72 -12.67 -1.74
C LYS A 166 -16.61 -11.66 -1.02
N SER A 167 -16.24 -10.39 -1.02
CA SER A 167 -17.00 -9.29 -0.41
C SER A 167 -17.83 -8.47 -1.41
N LEU A 168 -17.68 -8.73 -2.71
CA LEU A 168 -18.28 -7.93 -3.76
C LEU A 168 -19.70 -8.38 -4.13
N LYS A 169 -20.58 -7.43 -4.45
CA LYS A 169 -21.88 -7.69 -5.08
C LYS A 169 -21.69 -8.16 -6.52
N PRO A 170 -22.65 -8.91 -7.11
CA PRO A 170 -22.65 -9.15 -8.55
C PRO A 170 -22.60 -7.83 -9.33
N GLY A 171 -21.70 -7.72 -10.32
CA GLY A 171 -21.48 -6.49 -11.09
C GLY A 171 -20.77 -5.35 -10.33
N GLY A 172 -20.29 -5.62 -9.11
CA GLY A 172 -19.48 -4.67 -8.35
C GLY A 172 -18.07 -4.49 -8.94
N MET A 173 -17.34 -3.50 -8.45
CA MET A 173 -16.06 -3.08 -8.98
C MET A 173 -14.93 -3.41 -7.99
N LEU A 174 -13.80 -3.86 -8.50
CA LEU A 174 -12.55 -3.96 -7.75
C LEU A 174 -11.68 -2.74 -8.00
N LEU A 175 -10.97 -2.29 -6.97
CA LEU A 175 -9.88 -1.31 -7.10
C LEU A 175 -8.58 -1.96 -6.61
N ILE A 176 -7.63 -2.10 -7.52
CA ILE A 176 -6.31 -2.67 -7.25
C ILE A 176 -5.27 -1.56 -7.40
N GLY A 177 -4.56 -1.24 -6.32
CA GLY A 177 -3.41 -0.35 -6.35
C GLY A 177 -2.13 -1.16 -6.36
N GLU A 178 -1.31 -1.02 -7.40
CA GLU A 178 -0.16 -1.90 -7.63
C GLU A 178 1.05 -1.15 -8.20
N PRO A 179 2.26 -1.41 -7.71
CA PRO A 179 3.49 -1.03 -8.40
C PRO A 179 3.70 -1.90 -9.65
N TYR A 180 4.43 -1.34 -10.61
CA TYR A 180 4.82 -2.05 -11.83
C TYR A 180 6.18 -1.55 -12.33
N TRP A 181 6.86 -2.35 -13.14
CA TRP A 181 8.03 -1.88 -13.86
C TRP A 181 7.62 -0.91 -14.99
N ARG A 182 8.00 0.35 -14.86
CA ARG A 182 7.91 1.33 -15.96
C ARG A 182 8.91 0.97 -17.05
N GLN A 183 10.08 0.54 -16.61
CA GLN A 183 11.15 -0.01 -17.41
C GLN A 183 11.70 -1.22 -16.67
N VAL A 184 11.78 -2.36 -17.34
CA VAL A 184 12.33 -3.58 -16.73
C VAL A 184 13.81 -3.35 -16.42
N PRO A 185 14.24 -3.52 -15.16
CA PRO A 185 15.64 -3.44 -14.79
C PRO A 185 16.49 -4.44 -15.62
N ALA A 186 17.69 -4.03 -16.02
CA ALA A 186 18.56 -4.87 -16.82
C ALA A 186 19.12 -6.07 -16.06
N THR A 187 19.18 -6.00 -14.72
CA THR A 187 19.74 -7.05 -13.86
C THR A 187 18.97 -7.17 -12.56
N GLU A 188 19.11 -8.32 -11.88
CA GLU A 188 18.54 -8.56 -10.55
C GLU A 188 19.08 -7.57 -9.51
N GLU A 189 20.34 -7.15 -9.60
CA GLU A 189 20.92 -6.18 -8.66
C GLU A 189 20.21 -4.82 -8.75
N ILE A 190 19.83 -4.39 -9.96
CA ILE A 190 19.06 -3.16 -10.14
C ILE A 190 17.63 -3.31 -9.58
N ALA A 191 17.01 -4.46 -9.81
CA ALA A 191 15.70 -4.75 -9.21
C ALA A 191 15.75 -4.72 -7.68
N GLN A 192 16.76 -5.34 -7.08
CA GLN A 192 17.00 -5.31 -5.64
C GLN A 192 17.32 -3.89 -5.13
N ALA A 193 18.06 -3.10 -5.89
CA ALA A 193 18.30 -1.71 -5.57
C ALA A 193 17.00 -0.84 -5.61
N CYS A 194 16.01 -1.26 -6.40
CA CYS A 194 14.66 -0.69 -6.36
C CYS A 194 13.85 -1.16 -5.12
N GLY A 195 14.30 -2.21 -4.42
CA GLY A 195 13.61 -2.78 -3.27
C GLY A 195 12.75 -4.00 -3.60
N ALA A 196 12.84 -4.54 -4.83
CA ALA A 196 12.30 -5.84 -5.18
C ALA A 196 13.21 -6.97 -4.67
N SER A 197 12.67 -8.17 -4.44
CA SER A 197 13.50 -9.34 -4.17
C SER A 197 14.05 -9.93 -5.47
N SER A 198 13.30 -9.79 -6.55
CA SER A 198 13.65 -10.24 -7.90
C SER A 198 12.98 -9.43 -9.00
N LEU A 199 13.42 -9.60 -10.24
CA LEU A 199 12.76 -9.02 -11.43
C LEU A 199 11.30 -9.49 -11.56
N ALA A 200 10.99 -10.71 -11.07
CA ALA A 200 9.67 -11.32 -11.19
C ALA A 200 8.65 -10.76 -10.18
N ASP A 201 9.07 -9.97 -9.19
CA ASP A 201 8.17 -9.43 -8.16
C ASP A 201 7.14 -8.47 -8.74
N PHE A 202 7.50 -7.77 -9.82
CA PHE A 202 6.59 -6.82 -10.47
C PHE A 202 6.48 -7.09 -11.97
N LEU A 203 5.28 -6.91 -12.50
CA LEU A 203 5.00 -6.97 -13.93
C LEU A 203 5.29 -5.62 -14.59
N THR A 204 5.45 -5.60 -15.90
CA THR A 204 5.31 -4.36 -16.66
C THR A 204 3.85 -3.88 -16.62
N LEU A 205 3.57 -2.61 -16.91
CA LEU A 205 2.20 -2.12 -17.00
C LEU A 205 1.36 -2.92 -18.00
N ALA A 206 1.93 -3.28 -19.16
CA ALA A 206 1.25 -4.05 -20.18
C ALA A 206 0.93 -5.48 -19.71
N ASP A 207 1.87 -6.14 -19.04
CA ASP A 207 1.68 -7.50 -18.52
C ASP A 207 0.69 -7.50 -17.34
N LEU A 208 0.73 -6.46 -16.50
CA LEU A 208 -0.23 -6.28 -15.40
C LEU A 208 -1.65 -6.15 -15.94
N VAL A 209 -1.86 -5.31 -16.96
CA VAL A 209 -3.18 -5.17 -17.63
C VAL A 209 -3.60 -6.49 -18.28
N SER A 210 -2.68 -7.19 -18.95
CA SER A 210 -2.95 -8.50 -19.56
C SER A 210 -3.33 -9.56 -18.50
N SER A 211 -2.76 -9.46 -17.28
CA SER A 211 -3.11 -10.37 -16.19
C SER A 211 -4.56 -10.21 -15.72
N TYR A 212 -5.09 -8.99 -15.71
CA TYR A 212 -6.50 -8.74 -15.38
C TYR A 212 -7.43 -9.36 -16.41
N ASP A 213 -7.10 -9.23 -17.71
CA ASP A 213 -7.85 -9.86 -18.79
C ASP A 213 -7.86 -11.39 -18.65
N ALA A 214 -6.71 -11.98 -18.39
CA ALA A 214 -6.56 -13.43 -18.15
C ALA A 214 -7.37 -13.93 -16.94
N LEU A 215 -7.55 -13.09 -15.90
CA LEU A 215 -8.37 -13.38 -14.74
C LEU A 215 -9.88 -13.19 -14.99
N GLY A 216 -10.29 -12.76 -16.19
CA GLY A 216 -11.70 -12.58 -16.57
C GLY A 216 -12.29 -11.23 -16.16
N TYR A 217 -11.47 -10.19 -16.07
CA TYR A 217 -11.91 -8.84 -15.71
C TYR A 217 -11.67 -7.87 -16.86
N ASP A 218 -12.59 -6.93 -17.02
CA ASP A 218 -12.41 -5.75 -17.85
C ASP A 218 -11.76 -4.66 -17.01
N LEU A 219 -10.66 -4.07 -17.50
CA LEU A 219 -10.10 -2.82 -16.98
C LEU A 219 -10.98 -1.68 -17.50
N VAL A 220 -11.69 -1.01 -16.57
CA VAL A 220 -12.67 0.04 -16.94
C VAL A 220 -12.18 1.45 -16.61
N GLU A 221 -11.18 1.59 -15.76
CA GLU A 221 -10.51 2.86 -15.45
C GLU A 221 -9.09 2.60 -14.93
N MET A 222 -8.20 3.53 -15.18
CA MET A 222 -6.82 3.49 -14.71
C MET A 222 -6.33 4.90 -14.38
N VAL A 223 -5.85 5.11 -13.15
CA VAL A 223 -5.17 6.33 -12.74
C VAL A 223 -3.75 5.98 -12.31
N LEU A 224 -2.77 6.61 -12.96
CA LEU A 224 -1.36 6.37 -12.68
C LEU A 224 -0.75 7.50 -11.85
N ALA A 225 0.15 7.16 -10.95
CA ALA A 225 1.02 8.13 -10.28
C ALA A 225 1.96 8.75 -11.33
N ASP A 226 2.17 10.06 -11.22
CA ASP A 226 3.19 10.75 -11.99
C ASP A 226 4.52 10.82 -11.23
N GLN A 227 5.54 11.29 -11.92
CA GLN A 227 6.88 11.35 -11.36
C GLN A 227 6.96 12.33 -10.18
N GLU A 228 6.21 13.43 -10.22
CA GLU A 228 6.17 14.39 -9.12
C GLU A 228 5.52 13.79 -7.88
N GLY A 229 4.43 13.02 -8.04
CA GLY A 229 3.79 12.27 -6.95
C GLY A 229 4.77 11.32 -6.27
N TRP A 230 5.54 10.56 -7.05
CA TRP A 230 6.60 9.70 -6.54
C TRP A 230 7.68 10.46 -5.78
N ASP A 231 8.22 11.53 -6.39
CA ASP A 231 9.27 12.34 -5.78
C ASP A 231 8.81 12.97 -4.45
N ARG A 232 7.55 13.44 -4.40
CA ARG A 232 6.96 14.03 -3.18
C ARG A 232 6.71 12.99 -2.11
N TYR A 233 6.20 11.81 -2.47
CA TYR A 233 5.96 10.71 -1.55
C TYR A 233 7.26 10.25 -0.88
N GLU A 234 8.30 10.01 -1.66
CA GLU A 234 9.59 9.58 -1.13
C GLU A 234 10.26 10.70 -0.29
N ALA A 235 10.26 11.95 -0.77
CA ALA A 235 10.88 13.05 -0.04
C ALA A 235 10.22 13.35 1.31
N ALA A 236 8.91 13.15 1.43
CA ALA A 236 8.21 13.33 2.70
C ALA A 236 8.65 12.31 3.77
N LYS A 237 8.97 11.07 3.38
CA LYS A 237 9.55 10.06 4.28
C LYS A 237 10.90 10.53 4.85
N TRP A 238 11.74 11.14 4.02
CA TRP A 238 13.06 11.61 4.46
C TRP A 238 12.94 12.70 5.53
N LEU A 239 12.04 13.64 5.35
CA LEU A 239 11.77 14.69 6.35
C LEU A 239 11.19 14.10 7.64
N THR A 240 10.28 13.13 7.52
CA THR A 240 9.68 12.45 8.67
C THR A 240 10.75 11.70 9.47
N MET A 241 11.61 10.92 8.82
CA MET A 241 12.73 10.24 9.49
C MET A 241 13.70 11.22 10.14
N ARG A 242 14.00 12.36 9.46
CA ARG A 242 14.91 13.39 10.01
C ARG A 242 14.34 13.99 11.30
N ARG A 243 13.05 14.32 11.33
CA ARG A 243 12.38 14.86 12.52
C ARG A 243 12.34 13.82 13.64
N TRP A 244 12.00 12.58 13.31
CA TRP A 244 11.98 11.50 14.28
C TRP A 244 13.35 11.32 14.98
N LEU A 245 14.46 11.41 14.24
CA LEU A 245 15.81 11.35 14.80
C LEU A 245 16.13 12.52 15.75
N GLU A 246 15.54 13.69 15.54
CA GLU A 246 15.70 14.85 16.43
C GLU A 246 14.89 14.69 17.72
N GLU A 247 13.70 14.11 17.61
CA GLU A 247 12.77 13.90 18.72
C GLU A 247 13.11 12.68 19.58
N ASN A 248 13.87 11.72 19.04
CA ASN A 248 14.18 10.43 19.68
C ASN A 248 15.69 10.13 19.66
N PRO A 249 16.58 11.01 20.19
CA PRO A 249 18.02 10.85 20.04
C PRO A 249 18.61 9.64 20.73
N ASP A 250 17.95 9.13 21.78
CA ASP A 250 18.41 8.01 22.61
C ASP A 250 17.68 6.69 22.31
N ASP A 251 16.83 6.65 21.28
CA ASP A 251 16.10 5.45 20.89
C ASP A 251 17.04 4.40 20.26
N GLU A 252 16.87 3.15 20.61
CA GLU A 252 17.68 2.03 20.11
C GLU A 252 17.62 1.88 18.57
N PHE A 253 16.58 2.40 17.93
CA PHE A 253 16.35 2.34 16.48
C PHE A 253 16.99 3.49 15.67
N VAL A 254 17.65 4.44 16.36
CA VAL A 254 18.34 5.58 15.74
C VAL A 254 19.37 5.17 14.67
N PRO A 255 20.21 4.15 14.88
CA PRO A 255 21.17 3.71 13.86
C PRO A 255 20.49 3.26 12.57
N GLU A 256 19.37 2.51 12.67
CA GLU A 256 18.65 1.99 11.51
C GLU A 256 17.95 3.11 10.73
N VAL A 257 17.26 4.02 11.42
CA VAL A 257 16.62 5.19 10.79
C VAL A 257 17.66 6.11 10.14
N ARG A 258 18.83 6.28 10.76
CA ARG A 258 19.92 7.05 10.18
C ARG A 258 20.47 6.42 8.90
N ALA A 259 20.65 5.10 8.92
CA ALA A 259 21.10 4.35 7.74
C ALA A 259 20.09 4.49 6.59
N GLU A 260 18.80 4.26 6.86
CA GLU A 260 17.75 4.40 5.85
C GLU A 260 17.66 5.84 5.30
N LEU A 261 17.67 6.85 6.15
CA LEU A 261 17.66 8.26 5.72
C LEU A 261 18.85 8.61 4.82
N THR A 262 20.02 8.00 5.05
CA THR A 262 21.21 8.21 4.24
C THR A 262 21.08 7.55 2.86
N MET A 263 20.39 6.41 2.80
CA MET A 263 20.32 5.57 1.60
C MET A 263 19.10 5.88 0.73
N ALA A 264 17.94 6.15 1.34
CA ALA A 264 16.68 6.30 0.63
C ALA A 264 16.70 7.38 -0.47
N PRO A 265 17.28 8.59 -0.25
CA PRO A 265 17.37 9.60 -1.32
C PRO A 265 18.20 9.13 -2.52
N LYS A 266 19.31 8.43 -2.25
CA LYS A 266 20.20 7.90 -3.31
C LYS A 266 19.52 6.77 -4.08
N ARG A 267 18.88 5.84 -3.36
CA ARG A 267 18.12 4.73 -3.95
C ARG A 267 17.02 5.28 -4.87
N HIS A 268 16.23 6.24 -4.38
CA HIS A 268 15.17 6.84 -5.17
C HIS A 268 15.70 7.50 -6.44
N THR A 269 16.67 8.41 -6.31
CA THR A 269 17.17 9.20 -7.45
C THR A 269 17.98 8.39 -8.46
N THR A 270 18.58 7.26 -8.06
CA THR A 270 19.39 6.42 -8.94
C THR A 270 18.56 5.30 -9.58
N TYR A 271 17.55 4.76 -8.86
CA TYR A 271 16.87 3.53 -9.27
C TYR A 271 15.35 3.68 -9.30
N THR A 272 14.66 3.81 -8.15
CA THR A 272 13.19 3.69 -8.10
C THR A 272 12.50 4.73 -8.96
N ARG A 273 13.05 5.92 -9.05
CA ARG A 273 12.53 7.01 -9.89
C ARG A 273 12.51 6.66 -11.38
N GLU A 274 13.47 5.88 -11.84
CA GLU A 274 13.57 5.42 -13.24
C GLU A 274 12.67 4.22 -13.52
N TYR A 275 12.74 3.21 -12.65
CA TYR A 275 12.20 1.89 -12.92
C TYR A 275 10.78 1.68 -12.43
N PHE A 276 10.35 2.32 -11.33
CA PHE A 276 9.03 2.09 -10.76
C PHE A 276 7.95 3.03 -11.30
N GLY A 277 6.80 2.42 -11.62
CA GLY A 277 5.51 3.05 -11.73
C GLY A 277 4.56 2.55 -10.65
N TRP A 278 3.45 3.22 -10.49
CA TRP A 278 2.37 2.85 -9.58
C TRP A 278 1.03 3.36 -10.11
N GLY A 279 -0.03 2.59 -9.89
CA GLY A 279 -1.36 2.97 -10.34
C GLY A 279 -2.48 2.29 -9.60
N VAL A 280 -3.69 2.85 -9.73
CA VAL A 280 -4.94 2.20 -9.32
C VAL A 280 -5.72 1.82 -10.55
N PHE A 281 -6.16 0.58 -10.58
CA PHE A 281 -6.86 -0.08 -11.68
C PHE A 281 -8.26 -0.46 -11.21
N ALA A 282 -9.28 0.02 -11.91
CA ALA A 282 -10.67 -0.33 -11.65
C ALA A 282 -11.11 -1.46 -12.58
N LEU A 283 -11.59 -2.56 -12.00
CA LEU A 283 -11.88 -3.80 -12.69
C LEU A 283 -13.33 -4.20 -12.48
N ILE A 284 -14.00 -4.70 -13.52
CA ILE A 284 -15.33 -5.31 -13.46
C ILE A 284 -15.25 -6.72 -14.04
N LYS A 285 -15.82 -7.69 -13.32
CA LYS A 285 -15.84 -9.07 -13.78
C LYS A 285 -16.74 -9.22 -15.01
N ARG A 286 -16.25 -9.94 -16.05
CA ARG A 286 -17.03 -10.30 -17.22
C ARG A 286 -18.12 -11.31 -16.95
#